data_d1826005775d28a32e61e3873c7e2eb2
#
_entry.id   d1826005775d28a32e61e3873c7e2eb2
#
_cell.length_a   1.000
_cell.length_b   1.000
_cell.length_c   1.000
_cell.angle_alpha   90.00
_cell.angle_beta   90.00
_cell.angle_gamma   90.00
#
_symmetry.space_group_name_H-M   'P 1'
#
loop_
_entity.id
_entity.type
_entity.pdbx_description
1 polymer ?
#
loop_
_entity_poly.entity_id
_entity_poly.type
_entity_poly.pdbx_seq_one_letter_code
_entity_poly.pdbx_strand_id
1 'polypeptide(L)' 'MQPRTLGRRLKRLRKINGETQREFAENFGRHYRTVQNWESDHSVPDVFTAMALAEYYNMSVEELVNGVDDYDKEF' A
#
# COMPACT_ATOMS: atom_id res chain seq x y z
N MET A 1 5.62 18.56 -9.57
CA MET A 1 4.76 17.47 -9.11
C MET A 1 5.62 16.28 -8.73
N GLN A 2 5.39 15.73 -7.56
CA GLN A 2 6.18 14.60 -7.09
C GLN A 2 5.64 13.31 -7.66
N PRO A 3 6.53 12.39 -8.03
CA PRO A 3 6.09 11.09 -8.48
C PRO A 3 5.38 10.37 -7.34
N ARG A 4 4.39 9.59 -7.72
CA ARG A 4 3.66 8.81 -6.72
C ARG A 4 4.50 7.61 -6.34
N THR A 5 4.70 7.45 -5.06
CA THR A 5 5.50 6.34 -4.55
C THR A 5 4.60 5.18 -4.17
N LEU A 6 5.19 3.99 -4.06
CA LEU A 6 4.46 2.82 -3.60
C LEU A 6 3.95 3.04 -2.19
N GLY A 7 4.75 3.67 -1.34
CA GLY A 7 4.33 3.94 0.03
C GLY A 7 3.10 4.81 0.12
N ARG A 8 3.05 5.85 -0.67
CA ARG A 8 1.88 6.73 -0.71
C ARG A 8 0.66 5.99 -1.23
N ARG A 9 0.86 5.14 -2.22
CA ARG A 9 -0.23 4.35 -2.77
C ARG A 9 -0.76 3.35 -1.74
N LEU A 10 0.13 2.70 -1.01
CA LEU A 10 -0.29 1.77 0.03
C LEU A 10 -1.10 2.49 1.11
N LYS A 11 -0.66 3.67 1.50
CA LYS A 11 -1.38 4.45 2.50
C LYS A 11 -2.77 4.81 2.00
N ARG A 12 -2.89 5.19 0.74
CA ARG A 12 -4.19 5.55 0.16
C ARG A 12 -5.10 4.33 0.10
N LEU A 13 -4.59 3.20 -0.37
CA LEU A 13 -5.39 1.97 -0.44
C LEU A 13 -5.88 1.56 0.94
N ARG A 14 -5.00 1.67 1.93
CA ARG A 14 -5.37 1.36 3.30
C ARG A 14 -6.51 2.25 3.79
N LYS A 15 -6.40 3.54 3.54
CA LYS A 15 -7.43 4.49 3.98
C LYS A 15 -8.75 4.27 3.26
N ILE A 16 -8.68 3.98 1.98
CA ILE A 16 -9.90 3.68 1.21
C ILE A 16 -10.57 2.43 1.79
N ASN A 17 -9.77 1.47 2.22
CA ASN A 17 -10.28 0.24 2.81
C ASN A 17 -10.74 0.44 4.27
N GLY A 18 -10.58 1.63 4.82
CA GLY A 18 -11.08 1.98 6.15
C GLY A 18 -10.26 1.42 7.29
N GLU A 19 -8.98 1.16 7.07
CA GLU A 19 -8.13 0.56 8.08
C GLU A 19 -7.13 1.55 8.65
N THR A 20 -6.87 1.46 9.98
CA THR A 20 -5.73 2.14 10.56
C THR A 20 -4.48 1.32 10.21
N GLN A 21 -3.31 1.90 10.43
CA GLN A 21 -2.06 1.17 10.21
C GLN A 21 -1.99 -0.09 11.05
N ARG A 22 -2.47 -0.01 12.30
CA ARG A 22 -2.45 -1.17 13.19
C ARG A 22 -3.40 -2.25 12.72
N GLU A 23 -4.59 -1.85 12.31
CA GLU A 23 -5.58 -2.81 11.81
C GLU A 23 -5.06 -3.51 10.55
N PHE A 24 -4.49 -2.75 9.65
CA PHE A 24 -3.92 -3.34 8.44
C PHE A 24 -2.78 -4.30 8.78
N ALA A 25 -1.90 -3.90 9.70
CA ALA A 25 -0.78 -4.73 10.09
C ALA A 25 -1.27 -6.08 10.65
N GLU A 26 -2.29 -6.04 11.49
CA GLU A 26 -2.89 -7.27 12.04
C GLU A 26 -3.51 -8.12 10.95
N ASN A 27 -4.31 -7.50 10.10
CA ASN A 27 -5.03 -8.22 9.07
C ASN A 27 -4.10 -8.82 8.01
N PHE A 28 -3.04 -8.10 7.68
CA PHE A 28 -2.10 -8.55 6.66
C PHE A 28 -1.03 -9.49 7.25
N GLY A 29 -0.86 -9.46 8.56
CA GLY A 29 0.10 -10.34 9.22
C GLY A 29 1.52 -9.81 9.20
N ARG A 30 1.69 -8.50 9.34
CA ARG A 30 3.00 -7.87 9.41
C ARG A 30 3.09 -7.00 10.63
N HIS A 31 4.31 -6.76 11.07
CA HIS A 31 4.53 -5.88 12.21
C HIS A 31 4.14 -4.44 11.86
N TYR A 32 3.56 -3.75 12.81
CA TYR A 32 3.12 -2.36 12.63
C TYR A 32 4.24 -1.45 12.12
N ARG A 33 5.45 -1.60 12.69
CA ARG A 33 6.59 -0.79 12.28
C ARG A 33 6.93 -1.00 10.81
N THR A 34 6.78 -2.23 10.33
CA THR A 34 7.03 -2.54 8.93
C THR A 34 6.06 -1.78 8.03
N VAL A 35 4.80 -1.74 8.42
CA VAL A 35 3.77 -1.01 7.65
C VAL A 35 4.11 0.49 7.63
N GLN A 36 4.50 1.04 8.78
CA GLN A 36 4.90 2.44 8.82
C GLN A 36 6.06 2.74 7.89
N ASN A 37 7.04 1.86 7.87
CA ASN A 37 8.22 2.03 7.01
C ASN A 37 7.85 1.98 5.54
N TRP A 38 6.92 1.11 5.16
CA TRP A 38 6.46 1.06 3.78
C TRP A 38 5.76 2.36 3.39
N GLU A 39 4.86 2.84 4.25
CA GLU A 39 4.06 4.01 3.92
C GLU A 39 4.87 5.30 3.91
N SER A 40 5.97 5.33 4.62
CA SER A 40 6.85 6.49 4.63
C SER A 40 7.98 6.39 3.60
N ASP A 41 7.99 5.31 2.81
CA ASP A 41 9.05 5.05 1.83
C ASP A 41 10.42 4.82 2.47
N HIS A 42 10.42 4.50 3.74
CA HIS A 42 11.66 4.17 4.43
C HIS A 42 12.18 2.81 4.00
N SER A 43 11.27 1.91 3.65
CA SER A 43 11.60 0.61 3.08
C SER A 43 10.55 0.25 2.04
N VAL A 44 10.88 -0.68 1.16
CA VAL A 44 10.02 -1.11 0.07
C VAL A 44 9.73 -2.60 0.25
N PRO A 45 8.47 -3.01 0.11
CA PRO A 45 8.15 -4.44 0.18
C PRO A 45 8.89 -5.20 -0.93
N ASP A 46 9.35 -6.41 -0.62
CA ASP A 46 9.96 -7.24 -1.65
C ASP A 46 8.88 -7.76 -2.61
N VAL A 47 9.32 -8.46 -3.67
CA VAL A 47 8.40 -8.88 -4.71
C VAL A 47 7.32 -9.83 -4.18
N PHE A 48 7.69 -10.71 -3.27
CA PHE A 48 6.71 -11.65 -2.73
C PHE A 48 5.67 -10.94 -1.86
N THR A 49 6.12 -9.99 -1.08
CA THR A 49 5.22 -9.19 -0.26
C THR A 49 4.32 -8.31 -1.15
N ALA A 50 4.88 -7.76 -2.22
CA ALA A 50 4.10 -6.96 -3.16
C ALA A 50 2.99 -7.80 -3.81
N MET A 51 3.28 -9.07 -4.12
CA MET A 51 2.27 -9.98 -4.65
C MET A 51 1.15 -10.20 -3.63
N ALA A 52 1.52 -10.39 -2.38
CA ALA A 52 0.54 -10.58 -1.30
C ALA A 52 -0.30 -9.32 -1.08
N LEU A 53 0.32 -8.15 -1.17
CA LEU A 53 -0.38 -6.88 -1.03
C LEU A 53 -1.39 -6.69 -2.17
N ALA A 54 -0.98 -7.02 -3.38
CA ALA A 54 -1.86 -6.91 -4.54
C ALA A 54 -3.08 -7.82 -4.35
N GLU A 55 -2.84 -9.05 -3.90
CA GLU A 55 -3.92 -9.98 -3.62
C GLU A 55 -4.84 -9.45 -2.52
N TYR A 56 -4.26 -8.89 -1.48
CA TYR A 56 -5.03 -8.33 -0.37
C TYR A 56 -5.99 -7.24 -0.84
N TYR A 57 -5.51 -6.40 -1.76
CA TYR A 57 -6.33 -5.33 -2.31
C TYR A 57 -7.04 -5.71 -3.61
N ASN A 58 -6.98 -6.99 -3.97
CA ASN A 58 -7.71 -7.52 -5.11
C ASN A 58 -7.35 -6.82 -6.43
N MET A 59 -6.06 -6.72 -6.66
CA MET A 59 -5.55 -6.10 -7.89
C MET A 59 -4.28 -6.83 -8.32
N SER A 60 -3.80 -6.53 -9.53
CA SER A 60 -2.55 -7.10 -10.01
C SER A 60 -1.38 -6.36 -9.39
N VAL A 61 -0.19 -6.99 -9.42
CA VAL A 61 1.02 -6.33 -8.93
C VAL A 61 1.30 -5.08 -9.76
N GLU A 62 1.07 -5.16 -11.05
CA GLU A 62 1.28 -4.00 -11.93
C GLU A 62 0.38 -2.85 -11.53
N GLU A 63 -0.87 -3.14 -11.24
CA GLU A 63 -1.80 -2.11 -10.78
C GLU A 63 -1.36 -1.53 -9.44
N LEU A 64 -0.88 -2.39 -8.55
CA LEU A 64 -0.41 -1.94 -7.25
C LEU A 64 0.77 -0.99 -7.39
N VAL A 65 1.72 -1.34 -8.23
CA VAL A 65 2.99 -0.62 -8.33
C VAL A 65 2.89 0.59 -9.24
N ASN A 66 2.24 0.43 -10.39
CA ASN A 66 2.18 1.47 -11.41
C ASN A 66 0.81 2.10 -11.54
N GLY A 67 -0.15 1.64 -10.78
CA GLY A 67 -1.53 2.03 -11.00
C GLY A 67 -1.75 3.51 -10.87
N VAL A 68 -2.44 4.04 -11.86
CA VAL A 68 -3.03 5.37 -11.80
C VAL A 68 -4.51 5.09 -11.69
N ASP A 69 -5.07 5.33 -10.53
CA ASP A 69 -6.48 5.07 -10.35
C ASP A 69 -7.20 6.38 -10.09
N ASP A 70 -8.51 6.31 -10.17
CA ASP A 70 -9.34 7.51 -10.07
C ASP A 70 -9.32 8.10 -8.68
N TYR A 71 -8.91 7.34 -7.70
CA TYR A 71 -8.81 7.86 -6.34
C TYR A 71 -7.85 9.02 -6.25
N ASP A 72 -6.79 8.98 -7.04
CA ASP A 72 -5.76 9.99 -6.99
C ASP A 72 -6.21 11.33 -7.54
N LYS A 73 -7.26 11.32 -8.32
CA LYS A 73 -7.79 12.55 -8.91
C LYS A 73 -8.75 13.26 -7.99
N GLU A 74 -9.30 12.55 -7.04
CA GLU A 74 -10.32 13.10 -6.14
C GLU A 74 -9.76 13.65 -4.86
N PHE A 75 -8.52 13.38 -4.60
CA PHE A 75 -7.86 13.79 -3.35
C PHE A 75 -6.65 14.69 -3.65
#